data_bf82947fdbca5bb86f9b05b16fec9212
#
_entry.id   bf82947fdbca5bb86f9b05b16fec9212
#
_cell.length_a   1.000
_cell.length_b   1.000
_cell.length_c   1.000
_cell.angle_alpha   90.00
_cell.angle_beta   90.00
_cell.angle_gamma   90.00
#
_symmetry.space_group_name_H-M   'P 1'
#
loop_
_entity.id
_entity.type
_entity.pdbx_description
1 polymer ?
#
loop_
_entity_poly.entity_id
_entity_poly.type
_entity_poly.pdbx_seq_one_letter_code
_entity_poly.pdbx_strand_id
1 'polypeptide(L)'
;KPEIRITDFYIHDKMVKKGMESGGKDIVTTAVMDADHFQLSHKDNSFSIEFSAMEFFSPERITYIYRINHTSWISLQQGINRVSFSNLSPGDYTFQIKAKDNDSYSDIKEIRITIDPAWYASGWAKLMYGILLIAIIYIIVIQVRHRYRARQEILEHIHAEQINEAKLQFFINISHEIRTPMSLIISPLQKLISTDKDGERQKNYHTIYR
;
A
#
# COMPACT_ATOMS: atom_id res chain seq x y z
N LYS A 1 36.90 32.48 -29.21
CA LYS A 1 36.32 31.88 -27.99
C LYS A 1 36.38 30.37 -28.16
N PRO A 2 36.88 29.63 -27.18
CA PRO A 2 36.90 28.18 -27.26
C PRO A 2 35.45 27.63 -27.29
N GLU A 3 35.18 26.73 -28.23
CA GLU A 3 33.94 26.01 -28.33
C GLU A 3 34.05 24.72 -27.50
N ILE A 4 33.13 24.51 -26.55
CA ILE A 4 33.10 23.30 -25.72
C ILE A 4 32.21 22.26 -26.39
N ARG A 5 32.70 21.05 -26.52
CA ARG A 5 31.94 19.88 -26.95
C ARG A 5 32.03 18.77 -25.92
N ILE A 6 30.98 18.01 -25.80
CA ILE A 6 30.97 16.76 -25.03
C ILE A 6 31.70 15.75 -25.91
N THR A 7 32.79 15.21 -25.42
CA THR A 7 33.55 14.19 -26.14
C THR A 7 33.01 12.81 -25.92
N ASP A 8 32.71 12.48 -24.65
CA ASP A 8 32.25 11.17 -24.25
C ASP A 8 31.27 11.23 -23.08
N PHE A 9 30.41 10.23 -23.01
CA PHE A 9 29.49 10.00 -21.91
C PHE A 9 29.66 8.55 -21.43
N TYR A 10 29.82 8.34 -20.14
CA TYR A 10 30.05 7.03 -19.54
C TYR A 10 28.97 6.68 -18.55
N ILE A 11 28.49 5.43 -18.62
CA ILE A 11 27.59 4.83 -17.63
C ILE A 11 28.31 3.61 -17.07
N HIS A 12 28.50 3.53 -15.76
CA HIS A 12 29.24 2.44 -15.11
C HIS A 12 30.57 2.16 -15.78
N ASP A 13 31.32 3.22 -16.09
CA ASP A 13 32.62 3.19 -16.79
C ASP A 13 32.59 2.63 -18.22
N LYS A 14 31.42 2.44 -18.80
CA LYS A 14 31.27 2.06 -20.21
C LYS A 14 30.90 3.29 -21.04
N MET A 15 31.65 3.50 -22.11
CA MET A 15 31.41 4.58 -23.07
C MET A 15 30.06 4.37 -23.76
N VAL A 16 29.19 5.38 -23.72
CA VAL A 16 27.91 5.40 -24.42
C VAL A 16 28.14 5.64 -25.92
N LYS A 17 27.46 4.83 -26.73
CA LYS A 17 27.46 4.97 -28.20
C LYS A 17 26.04 5.11 -28.68
N LYS A 18 25.86 5.70 -29.88
CA LYS A 18 24.56 5.75 -30.54
C LYS A 18 23.96 4.34 -30.66
N GLY A 19 22.68 4.21 -30.30
CA GLY A 19 21.95 2.94 -30.29
C GLY A 19 22.13 2.10 -29.03
N MET A 20 22.84 2.63 -28.00
CA MET A 20 22.84 2.02 -26.68
C MET A 20 21.58 2.40 -25.94
N GLU A 21 20.98 1.42 -25.27
CA GLU A 21 19.73 1.57 -24.52
C GLU A 21 19.96 1.57 -23.00
N SER A 22 19.14 2.34 -22.30
CA SER A 22 18.99 2.33 -20.85
C SER A 22 17.52 2.12 -20.50
N GLY A 23 17.19 1.01 -19.84
CA GLY A 23 15.81 0.68 -19.50
C GLY A 23 14.86 0.50 -20.70
N GLY A 24 15.40 0.09 -21.87
CA GLY A 24 14.63 -0.12 -23.10
C GLY A 24 14.36 1.16 -23.92
N LYS A 25 15.07 2.23 -23.63
CA LYS A 25 15.05 3.48 -24.40
C LYS A 25 16.47 3.84 -24.83
N ASP A 26 16.60 4.42 -26.02
CA ASP A 26 17.88 4.93 -26.49
C ASP A 26 18.41 6.01 -25.53
N ILE A 27 19.65 5.87 -25.09
CA ILE A 27 20.32 6.88 -24.26
C ILE A 27 20.50 8.17 -25.05
N VAL A 28 20.90 8.05 -26.30
CA VAL A 28 21.08 9.16 -27.25
C VAL A 28 20.58 8.74 -28.62
N THR A 29 19.96 9.67 -29.33
CA THR A 29 19.47 9.45 -30.71
C THR A 29 20.45 9.86 -31.76
N THR A 30 21.44 10.70 -31.40
CA THR A 30 22.52 11.22 -32.25
C THR A 30 23.89 10.73 -31.78
N ALA A 31 24.96 11.19 -32.40
CA ALA A 31 26.29 10.97 -31.84
C ALA A 31 26.43 11.73 -30.49
N VAL A 32 27.20 11.18 -29.55
CA VAL A 32 27.39 11.78 -28.20
C VAL A 32 27.89 13.22 -28.30
N MET A 33 28.76 13.52 -29.25
CA MET A 33 29.34 14.87 -29.47
C MET A 33 28.27 15.91 -29.88
N ASP A 34 27.22 15.47 -30.55
CA ASP A 34 26.16 16.32 -31.09
C ASP A 34 24.88 16.22 -30.25
N ALA A 35 24.92 15.44 -29.18
CA ALA A 35 23.74 15.20 -28.33
C ALA A 35 23.57 16.33 -27.33
N ASP A 36 22.35 16.86 -27.26
CA ASP A 36 21.94 17.84 -26.25
C ASP A 36 21.03 17.21 -25.18
N HIS A 37 20.63 15.93 -25.37
CA HIS A 37 19.75 15.21 -24.43
C HIS A 37 20.21 13.76 -24.25
N PHE A 38 20.29 13.33 -22.99
CA PHE A 38 20.63 11.98 -22.58
C PHE A 38 19.47 11.42 -21.72
N GLN A 39 18.97 10.24 -22.09
CA GLN A 39 17.91 9.59 -21.34
C GLN A 39 18.42 8.34 -20.66
N LEU A 40 18.27 8.29 -19.34
CA LEU A 40 18.78 7.23 -18.48
C LEU A 40 17.67 6.57 -17.71
N SER A 41 17.79 5.29 -17.43
CA SER A 41 16.93 4.59 -16.49
C SER A 41 17.34 4.87 -15.04
N HIS A 42 16.45 4.59 -14.10
CA HIS A 42 16.76 4.69 -12.67
C HIS A 42 17.95 3.84 -12.21
N LYS A 43 18.33 2.81 -13.00
CA LYS A 43 19.47 1.94 -12.69
C LYS A 43 20.81 2.55 -13.13
N ASP A 44 20.76 3.43 -14.12
CA ASP A 44 21.91 4.06 -14.73
C ASP A 44 22.10 5.51 -14.24
N ASN A 45 21.81 5.73 -12.96
CA ASN A 45 21.82 7.02 -12.28
C ASN A 45 23.21 7.49 -11.83
N SER A 46 24.25 6.78 -12.25
CA SER A 46 25.66 7.11 -12.01
C SER A 46 26.39 7.13 -13.33
N PHE A 47 26.87 8.31 -13.71
CA PHE A 47 27.46 8.54 -15.01
C PHE A 47 28.60 9.57 -14.95
N SER A 48 29.42 9.63 -15.99
CA SER A 48 30.46 10.63 -16.13
C SER A 48 30.36 11.29 -17.49
N ILE A 49 30.66 12.56 -17.53
CA ILE A 49 30.67 13.39 -18.73
C ILE A 49 32.09 13.85 -18.98
N GLU A 50 32.60 13.58 -20.15
CA GLU A 50 33.89 14.06 -20.62
C GLU A 50 33.66 15.13 -21.68
N PHE A 51 34.45 16.18 -21.64
CA PHE A 51 34.30 17.34 -22.50
C PHE A 51 35.65 17.91 -22.88
N SER A 52 35.71 18.60 -24.00
CA SER A 52 36.89 19.27 -24.45
C SER A 52 36.58 20.63 -25.07
N ALA A 53 37.42 21.59 -24.80
CA ALA A 53 37.43 22.84 -25.56
C ALA A 53 38.24 22.59 -26.87
N MET A 54 37.58 22.89 -27.98
CA MET A 54 38.23 22.75 -29.31
C MET A 54 39.21 23.89 -29.53
N GLU A 55 40.27 23.92 -28.71
CA GLU A 55 41.33 24.90 -28.84
C GLU A 55 42.67 24.18 -28.95
N PHE A 56 43.37 24.39 -30.07
CA PHE A 56 44.56 23.63 -30.42
C PHE A 56 45.86 24.17 -29.80
N PHE A 57 45.83 25.38 -29.20
CA PHE A 57 47.08 26.06 -28.87
C PHE A 57 47.55 25.90 -27.42
N SER A 58 46.72 25.61 -26.46
CA SER A 58 47.17 25.41 -25.06
C SER A 58 46.13 24.75 -24.20
N PRO A 59 45.83 23.46 -24.40
CA PRO A 59 44.78 22.76 -23.61
C PRO A 59 45.05 22.75 -22.10
N GLU A 60 46.35 22.82 -21.72
CA GLU A 60 46.77 22.78 -20.31
C GLU A 60 46.41 24.05 -19.52
N ARG A 61 46.09 25.16 -20.18
CA ARG A 61 45.72 26.42 -19.52
C ARG A 61 44.23 26.58 -19.24
N ILE A 62 43.43 25.69 -19.79
CA ILE A 62 42.00 25.79 -19.72
C ILE A 62 41.51 25.24 -18.39
N THR A 63 40.68 26.01 -17.66
CA THR A 63 39.97 25.59 -16.48
C THR A 63 38.50 25.48 -16.80
N TYR A 64 37.90 24.32 -16.57
CA TYR A 64 36.47 24.11 -16.78
C TYR A 64 35.68 24.45 -15.52
N ILE A 65 34.53 25.08 -15.73
CA ILE A 65 33.62 25.47 -14.68
C ILE A 65 32.24 24.94 -15.06
N TYR A 66 31.64 24.15 -14.19
CA TYR A 66 30.35 23.53 -14.45
C TYR A 66 29.37 23.80 -13.36
N ARG A 67 28.12 23.56 -13.67
CA ARG A 67 27.01 23.43 -12.68
C ARG A 67 25.97 22.44 -13.17
N ILE A 68 25.22 21.88 -12.23
CA ILE A 68 24.04 21.06 -12.51
C ILE A 68 22.80 21.80 -12.00
N ASN A 69 21.76 21.84 -12.80
CA ASN A 69 20.59 22.66 -12.57
C ASN A 69 21.00 24.13 -12.31
N HIS A 70 20.42 24.78 -11.34
CA HIS A 70 20.71 26.18 -10.98
C HIS A 70 21.62 26.28 -9.74
N THR A 71 22.44 25.26 -9.47
CA THR A 71 23.41 25.31 -8.36
C THR A 71 24.53 26.28 -8.62
N SER A 72 25.37 26.52 -7.61
CA SER A 72 26.58 27.36 -7.74
C SER A 72 27.54 26.76 -8.76
N TRP A 73 28.29 27.62 -9.47
CA TRP A 73 29.33 27.19 -10.37
C TRP A 73 30.50 26.56 -9.61
N ILE A 74 30.96 25.41 -10.07
CA ILE A 74 32.03 24.63 -9.49
C ILE A 74 33.19 24.66 -10.48
N SER A 75 34.36 25.11 -10.03
CA SER A 75 35.59 25.11 -10.85
C SER A 75 36.32 23.78 -10.70
N LEU A 76 36.68 23.17 -11.81
CA LEU A 76 37.53 21.99 -11.83
C LEU A 76 38.98 22.38 -11.67
N GLN A 77 39.80 21.44 -11.23
CA GLN A 77 41.25 21.61 -11.27
C GLN A 77 41.73 21.63 -12.72
N GLN A 78 42.79 22.35 -12.95
CA GLN A 78 43.43 22.45 -14.27
C GLN A 78 43.83 21.05 -14.80
N GLY A 79 43.54 20.78 -16.06
CA GLY A 79 43.79 19.48 -16.69
C GLY A 79 42.69 18.42 -16.46
N ILE A 80 41.68 18.70 -15.65
CA ILE A 80 40.51 17.81 -15.48
C ILE A 80 39.41 18.21 -16.46
N ASN A 81 39.05 17.28 -17.32
CA ASN A 81 38.07 17.43 -18.39
C ASN A 81 36.89 16.46 -18.23
N ARG A 82 36.69 15.86 -17.02
CA ARG A 82 35.67 14.89 -16.73
C ARG A 82 34.99 15.21 -15.40
N VAL A 83 33.67 15.06 -15.37
CA VAL A 83 32.87 15.19 -14.17
C VAL A 83 32.03 13.93 -13.98
N SER A 84 31.99 13.41 -12.76
CA SER A 84 31.22 12.20 -12.40
C SER A 84 30.11 12.55 -11.44
N PHE A 85 28.96 11.99 -11.70
CA PHE A 85 27.78 12.07 -10.85
C PHE A 85 27.42 10.66 -10.40
N SER A 86 27.06 10.53 -9.12
CA SER A 86 26.73 9.23 -8.55
C SER A 86 25.39 9.31 -7.84
N ASN A 87 24.55 8.28 -8.07
CA ASN A 87 23.29 8.08 -7.37
C ASN A 87 22.34 9.28 -7.42
N LEU A 88 22.18 9.88 -8.61
CA LEU A 88 21.20 10.94 -8.79
C LEU A 88 19.78 10.39 -8.72
N SER A 89 18.88 11.16 -8.11
CA SER A 89 17.46 10.81 -8.06
C SER A 89 16.81 10.89 -9.45
N PRO A 90 15.73 10.14 -9.71
CA PRO A 90 14.97 10.34 -10.94
C PRO A 90 14.47 11.78 -11.09
N GLY A 91 14.57 12.29 -12.31
CA GLY A 91 14.20 13.67 -12.63
C GLY A 91 14.98 14.23 -13.83
N ASP A 92 14.73 15.49 -14.12
CA ASP A 92 15.38 16.22 -15.20
C ASP A 92 16.52 17.09 -14.65
N TYR A 93 17.69 16.96 -15.27
CA TYR A 93 18.90 17.69 -14.91
C TYR A 93 19.41 18.48 -16.10
N THR A 94 19.80 19.71 -15.84
CA THR A 94 20.47 20.57 -16.82
C THR A 94 21.93 20.72 -16.39
N PHE A 95 22.82 20.11 -17.15
CA PHE A 95 24.26 20.28 -16.98
C PHE A 95 24.74 21.40 -17.85
N GLN A 96 25.42 22.38 -17.26
CA GLN A 96 25.99 23.53 -17.94
C GLN A 96 27.47 23.60 -17.66
N ILE A 97 28.25 23.84 -18.71
CA ILE A 97 29.69 23.97 -18.62
C ILE A 97 30.20 25.15 -19.43
N LYS A 98 31.22 25.79 -18.93
CA LYS A 98 32.01 26.81 -19.61
C LYS A 98 33.48 26.61 -19.33
N ALA A 99 34.31 27.04 -20.28
CA ALA A 99 35.75 27.05 -20.15
C ALA A 99 36.23 28.48 -19.81
N LYS A 100 37.25 28.55 -18.98
CA LYS A 100 37.97 29.79 -18.66
C LYS A 100 39.39 29.65 -19.15
N ASP A 101 39.83 30.58 -20.02
CA ASP A 101 41.21 30.76 -20.44
C ASP A 101 41.64 32.15 -20.02
N ASN A 102 42.58 32.23 -19.07
CA ASN A 102 42.99 33.48 -18.43
C ASN A 102 41.80 34.32 -17.95
N ASP A 103 41.45 35.39 -18.67
CA ASP A 103 40.35 36.31 -18.34
C ASP A 103 39.13 36.15 -19.27
N SER A 104 39.17 35.20 -20.22
CA SER A 104 38.09 34.95 -21.17
C SER A 104 37.26 33.76 -20.79
N TYR A 105 35.95 33.83 -21.00
CA TYR A 105 35.04 32.69 -20.85
C TYR A 105 34.51 32.24 -22.21
N SER A 106 34.39 30.95 -22.38
CA SER A 106 33.65 30.36 -23.51
C SER A 106 32.14 30.63 -23.41
N ASP A 107 31.45 30.35 -24.48
CA ASP A 107 30.00 30.23 -24.42
C ASP A 107 29.60 29.02 -23.55
N ILE A 108 28.40 29.05 -22.97
CA ILE A 108 27.94 27.97 -22.11
C ILE A 108 27.41 26.84 -22.99
N LYS A 109 27.96 25.65 -22.84
CA LYS A 109 27.38 24.43 -23.41
C LYS A 109 26.40 23.86 -22.38
N GLU A 110 25.17 23.57 -22.83
CA GLU A 110 24.11 23.00 -22.03
C GLU A 110 23.70 21.64 -22.59
N ILE A 111 23.53 20.67 -21.72
CA ILE A 111 22.96 19.38 -22.06
C ILE A 111 21.89 19.01 -21.01
N ARG A 112 20.86 18.30 -21.46
CA ARG A 112 19.78 17.80 -20.60
C ARG A 112 19.98 16.33 -20.34
N ILE A 113 19.77 15.92 -19.10
CA ILE A 113 19.87 14.55 -18.67
C ILE A 113 18.60 14.20 -17.92
N THR A 114 17.83 13.28 -18.48
CA THR A 114 16.59 12.80 -17.87
C THR A 114 16.81 11.42 -17.29
N ILE A 115 16.56 11.25 -16.01
CA ILE A 115 16.61 9.95 -15.32
C ILE A 115 15.19 9.50 -15.06
N ASP A 116 14.76 8.45 -15.73
CA ASP A 116 13.42 7.90 -15.60
C ASP A 116 13.20 7.28 -14.20
N PRO A 117 12.04 7.47 -13.59
CA PRO A 117 11.71 6.80 -12.33
C PRO A 117 11.53 5.29 -12.55
N ALA A 118 11.75 4.51 -11.49
CA ALA A 118 11.44 3.09 -11.50
C ALA A 118 9.96 2.86 -11.76
N TRP A 119 9.61 1.78 -12.48
CA TRP A 119 8.23 1.46 -12.86
C TRP A 119 7.28 1.39 -11.65
N TYR A 120 7.77 0.88 -10.51
CA TYR A 120 6.99 0.78 -9.25
C TYR A 120 6.80 2.15 -8.56
N ALA A 121 7.58 3.16 -8.90
CA ALA A 121 7.44 4.53 -8.39
C ALA A 121 6.64 5.43 -9.34
N SER A 122 6.21 4.90 -10.50
CA SER A 122 5.39 5.62 -11.47
C SER A 122 4.02 6.01 -10.91
N GLY A 123 3.37 7.01 -11.53
CA GLY A 123 2.02 7.43 -11.14
C GLY A 123 1.00 6.30 -11.19
N TRP A 124 1.08 5.44 -12.21
CA TRP A 124 0.22 4.27 -12.37
C TRP A 124 0.40 3.23 -11.26
N ALA A 125 1.65 2.97 -10.85
CA ALA A 125 1.92 2.04 -9.75
C ALA A 125 1.33 2.54 -8.44
N LYS A 126 1.45 3.83 -8.13
CA LYS A 126 0.86 4.46 -6.94
C LYS A 126 -0.67 4.34 -6.94
N LEU A 127 -1.31 4.52 -8.11
CA LEU A 127 -2.75 4.34 -8.26
C LEU A 127 -3.17 2.89 -8.01
N MET A 128 -2.44 1.92 -8.57
CA MET A 128 -2.68 0.49 -8.32
C MET A 128 -2.52 0.13 -6.84
N TYR A 129 -1.53 0.67 -6.16
CA TYR A 129 -1.35 0.46 -4.71
C TYR A 129 -2.54 1.01 -3.91
N GLY A 130 -3.06 2.18 -4.29
CA GLY A 130 -4.26 2.76 -3.70
C GLY A 130 -5.49 1.86 -3.85
N ILE A 131 -5.74 1.34 -5.05
CA ILE A 131 -6.85 0.41 -5.33
C ILE A 131 -6.70 -0.88 -4.51
N LEU A 132 -5.49 -1.45 -4.46
CA LEU A 132 -5.22 -2.66 -3.70
C LEU A 132 -5.46 -2.46 -2.21
N LEU A 133 -5.06 -1.33 -1.65
CA LEU A 133 -5.30 -0.99 -0.25
C LEU A 133 -6.79 -0.89 0.05
N ILE A 134 -7.56 -0.22 -0.82
CA ILE A 134 -9.02 -0.13 -0.68
C ILE A 134 -9.66 -1.52 -0.75
N ALA A 135 -9.22 -2.39 -1.66
CA ALA A 135 -9.72 -3.76 -1.77
C ALA A 135 -9.46 -4.57 -0.50
N ILE A 136 -8.26 -4.45 0.09
CA ILE A 136 -7.92 -5.11 1.36
C ILE A 136 -8.84 -4.62 2.48
N ILE A 137 -9.02 -3.32 2.62
CA ILE A 137 -9.93 -2.74 3.64
C ILE A 137 -11.35 -3.27 3.45
N TYR A 138 -11.85 -3.31 2.21
CA TYR A 138 -13.18 -3.83 1.87
C TYR A 138 -13.34 -5.29 2.29
N ILE A 139 -12.36 -6.14 2.01
CA ILE A 139 -12.37 -7.55 2.42
C ILE A 139 -12.40 -7.68 3.94
N ILE A 140 -11.59 -6.89 4.65
CA ILE A 140 -11.57 -6.89 6.13
C ILE A 140 -12.94 -6.50 6.69
N VAL A 141 -13.56 -5.45 6.14
CA VAL A 141 -14.89 -4.99 6.58
C VAL A 141 -15.95 -6.08 6.37
N ILE A 142 -15.93 -6.76 5.22
CA ILE A 142 -16.84 -7.88 4.96
C ILE A 142 -16.62 -9.02 5.95
N GLN A 143 -15.39 -9.42 6.20
CA GLN A 143 -15.08 -10.50 7.16
C GLN A 143 -15.54 -10.16 8.58
N VAL A 144 -15.29 -8.91 9.00
CA VAL A 144 -15.73 -8.44 10.32
C VAL A 144 -17.25 -8.46 10.40
N ARG A 145 -17.97 -7.96 9.39
CA ARG A 145 -19.45 -8.02 9.34
C ARG A 145 -19.99 -9.45 9.39
N HIS A 146 -19.37 -10.38 8.64
CA HIS A 146 -19.78 -11.79 8.70
C HIS A 146 -19.58 -12.40 10.09
N ARG A 147 -18.46 -12.10 10.75
CA ARG A 147 -18.20 -12.58 12.11
C ARG A 147 -19.21 -12.00 13.13
N TYR A 148 -19.59 -10.73 12.99
CA TYR A 148 -20.58 -10.11 13.86
C TYR A 148 -21.97 -10.75 13.68
N ARG A 149 -22.42 -11.00 12.44
CA ARG A 149 -23.70 -11.64 12.15
C ARG A 149 -23.75 -13.06 12.71
N ALA A 150 -22.72 -13.87 12.48
CA ALA A 150 -22.63 -15.22 13.00
C ALA A 150 -22.69 -15.25 14.54
N ARG A 151 -22.07 -14.29 15.23
CA ARG A 151 -22.16 -14.18 16.69
C ARG A 151 -23.57 -13.81 17.17
N GLN A 152 -24.27 -12.95 16.47
CA GLN A 152 -25.65 -12.58 16.82
C GLN A 152 -26.60 -13.76 16.67
N GLU A 153 -26.51 -14.52 15.59
CA GLU A 153 -27.32 -15.74 15.39
C GLU A 153 -27.11 -16.76 16.52
N ILE A 154 -25.85 -16.98 16.94
CA ILE A 154 -25.55 -17.89 18.06
C ILE A 154 -26.17 -17.37 19.37
N LEU A 155 -26.09 -16.08 19.65
CA LEU A 155 -26.69 -15.48 20.86
C LEU A 155 -28.20 -15.59 20.87
N GLU A 156 -28.86 -15.36 19.74
CA GLU A 156 -30.31 -15.51 19.60
C GLU A 156 -30.75 -16.96 19.85
N HIS A 157 -30.02 -17.94 19.32
CA HIS A 157 -30.27 -19.36 19.59
C HIS A 157 -30.12 -19.71 21.07
N ILE A 158 -29.06 -19.25 21.74
CA ILE A 158 -28.83 -19.48 23.16
C ILE A 158 -29.97 -18.86 24.00
N HIS A 159 -30.38 -17.64 23.68
CA HIS A 159 -31.50 -17.00 24.39
C HIS A 159 -32.82 -17.73 24.19
N ALA A 160 -33.12 -18.19 22.98
CA ALA A 160 -34.30 -18.97 22.69
C ALA A 160 -34.32 -20.30 23.48
N GLU A 161 -33.20 -20.97 23.58
CA GLU A 161 -33.04 -22.23 24.32
C GLU A 161 -33.21 -22.01 25.83
N GLN A 162 -32.60 -20.98 26.40
CA GLN A 162 -32.75 -20.60 27.80
C GLN A 162 -34.21 -20.29 28.16
N ILE A 163 -34.94 -19.56 27.30
CA ILE A 163 -36.35 -19.28 27.50
C ILE A 163 -37.16 -20.57 27.47
N ASN A 164 -36.87 -21.50 26.60
CA ASN A 164 -37.58 -22.78 26.51
C ASN A 164 -37.28 -23.66 27.72
N GLU A 165 -36.07 -23.75 28.18
CA GLU A 165 -35.70 -24.46 29.42
C GLU A 165 -36.40 -23.83 30.64
N ALA A 166 -36.43 -22.51 30.76
CA ALA A 166 -37.12 -21.83 31.85
C ALA A 166 -38.63 -22.12 31.84
N LYS A 167 -39.27 -22.18 30.67
CA LYS A 167 -40.67 -22.56 30.52
C LYS A 167 -40.90 -24.01 30.97
N LEU A 168 -40.07 -24.94 30.56
CA LEU A 168 -40.18 -26.35 30.97
C LEU A 168 -40.04 -26.49 32.48
N GLN A 169 -39.06 -25.84 33.08
CA GLN A 169 -38.87 -25.87 34.52
C GLN A 169 -40.05 -25.26 35.30
N PHE A 170 -40.62 -24.18 34.76
CA PHE A 170 -41.84 -23.58 35.31
C PHE A 170 -43.01 -24.57 35.29
N PHE A 171 -43.26 -25.26 34.17
CA PHE A 171 -44.34 -26.27 34.09
C PHE A 171 -44.14 -27.46 35.03
N ILE A 172 -42.90 -27.92 35.19
CA ILE A 172 -42.56 -29.00 36.11
C ILE A 172 -42.84 -28.57 37.56
N ASN A 173 -42.39 -27.36 37.92
CA ASN A 173 -42.59 -26.83 39.28
C ASN A 173 -44.09 -26.63 39.59
N ILE A 174 -44.85 -26.03 38.67
CA ILE A 174 -46.31 -25.87 38.83
C ILE A 174 -47.02 -27.23 38.96
N SER A 175 -46.60 -28.21 38.12
CA SER A 175 -47.20 -29.55 38.21
C SER A 175 -47.01 -30.18 39.59
N HIS A 176 -45.82 -30.00 40.18
CA HIS A 176 -45.55 -30.46 41.55
C HIS A 176 -46.32 -29.66 42.61
N GLU A 177 -46.39 -28.35 42.47
CA GLU A 177 -47.11 -27.49 43.43
C GLU A 177 -48.63 -27.68 43.37
N ILE A 178 -49.19 -28.01 42.21
CA ILE A 178 -50.64 -28.33 42.10
C ILE A 178 -50.95 -29.74 42.61
N ARG A 179 -50.05 -30.71 42.41
CA ARG A 179 -50.27 -32.10 42.83
C ARG A 179 -50.48 -32.21 44.32
N THR A 180 -49.77 -31.44 45.13
CA THR A 180 -49.87 -31.51 46.58
C THR A 180 -51.30 -31.06 47.13
N PRO A 181 -51.83 -29.88 46.77
CA PRO A 181 -53.17 -29.48 47.21
C PRO A 181 -54.28 -30.37 46.59
N MET A 182 -54.07 -30.81 45.33
CA MET A 182 -55.01 -31.75 44.72
C MET A 182 -55.04 -33.06 45.45
N SER A 183 -53.93 -33.62 45.90
CA SER A 183 -53.91 -34.86 46.71
C SER A 183 -54.63 -34.69 48.08
N LEU A 184 -54.46 -33.50 48.69
CA LEU A 184 -55.12 -33.16 49.93
C LEU A 184 -56.64 -33.05 49.79
N ILE A 185 -57.16 -32.76 48.60
CA ILE A 185 -58.62 -32.70 48.32
C ILE A 185 -59.11 -34.08 47.87
N ILE A 186 -58.42 -34.73 46.96
CA ILE A 186 -58.85 -36.02 46.37
C ILE A 186 -58.80 -37.13 47.39
N SER A 187 -57.79 -37.20 48.24
CA SER A 187 -57.68 -38.28 49.23
C SER A 187 -58.86 -38.31 50.28
N PRO A 188 -59.25 -37.20 50.94
CA PRO A 188 -60.43 -37.19 51.79
C PRO A 188 -61.72 -37.45 51.02
N LEU A 189 -61.84 -36.95 49.78
CA LEU A 189 -63.02 -37.14 48.95
C LEU A 189 -63.22 -38.62 48.58
N GLN A 190 -62.11 -39.29 48.20
CA GLN A 190 -62.15 -40.74 47.96
C GLN A 190 -62.58 -41.54 49.22
N LYS A 191 -62.09 -41.12 50.39
CA LYS A 191 -62.46 -41.73 51.66
C LYS A 191 -63.94 -41.54 51.97
N LEU A 192 -64.50 -40.35 51.71
CA LEU A 192 -65.89 -40.06 51.82
C LEU A 192 -66.76 -40.91 50.87
N ILE A 193 -66.38 -41.00 49.59
CA ILE A 193 -67.06 -41.85 48.60
C ILE A 193 -67.11 -43.30 49.03
N SER A 194 -66.01 -43.82 49.60
CA SER A 194 -65.92 -45.20 50.02
C SER A 194 -66.67 -45.53 51.36
N THR A 195 -66.86 -44.55 52.19
CA THR A 195 -67.36 -44.74 53.55
C THR A 195 -68.89 -44.37 53.71
N ASP A 196 -69.39 -43.43 52.90
CA ASP A 196 -70.77 -42.97 52.95
C ASP A 196 -71.67 -43.93 52.16
N LYS A 197 -72.70 -44.46 52.88
CA LYS A 197 -73.69 -45.38 52.34
C LYS A 197 -74.97 -44.70 51.79
N ASP A 198 -74.98 -43.37 51.79
CA ASP A 198 -76.16 -42.62 51.30
C ASP A 198 -75.98 -42.38 49.77
N GLY A 199 -76.86 -43.00 48.97
CA GLY A 199 -76.77 -43.00 47.51
C GLY A 199 -76.92 -41.63 46.84
N GLU A 200 -77.55 -40.65 47.46
CA GLU A 200 -77.70 -39.30 46.94
C GLU A 200 -76.45 -38.45 47.18
N ARG A 201 -75.83 -38.62 48.33
CA ARG A 201 -74.52 -37.97 48.63
C ARG A 201 -73.39 -38.55 47.83
N GLN A 202 -73.40 -39.84 47.56
CA GLN A 202 -72.42 -40.50 46.73
C GLN A 202 -72.39 -39.97 45.27
N LYS A 203 -73.56 -39.65 44.70
CA LYS A 203 -73.67 -38.99 43.40
C LYS A 203 -73.03 -37.60 43.39
N ASN A 204 -73.22 -36.81 44.40
CA ASN A 204 -72.64 -35.46 44.52
C ASN A 204 -71.12 -35.51 44.67
N TYR A 205 -70.56 -36.47 45.46
CA TYR A 205 -69.11 -36.64 45.57
C TYR A 205 -68.47 -37.12 44.26
N HIS A 206 -69.17 -37.96 43.49
CA HIS A 206 -68.68 -38.41 42.18
C HIS A 206 -68.67 -37.27 41.16
N THR A 207 -69.56 -36.29 41.25
CA THR A 207 -69.60 -35.12 40.39
C THR A 207 -68.49 -34.17 40.69
N ILE A 208 -68.00 -34.03 41.92
CA ILE A 208 -66.86 -33.19 42.34
C ILE A 208 -65.55 -33.88 42.03
N TYR A 209 -65.52 -35.21 42.04
CA TYR A 209 -64.26 -35.99 41.74
C TYR A 209 -63.94 -36.09 40.26
N ARG A 210 -64.85 -35.87 39.36
CA ARG A 210 -64.72 -35.96 37.93
C ARG A 210 -64.16 -34.65 37.32
#